data_823fcd0b7907b60a5789de40f36b0e26
#
_entry.id   823fcd0b7907b60a5789de40f36b0e26
#
_cell.length_a   1.000
_cell.length_b   1.000
_cell.length_c   1.000
_cell.angle_alpha   90.00
_cell.angle_beta   90.00
_cell.angle_gamma   90.00
#
_symmetry.space_group_name_H-M   'P 1'
#
loop_
_entity.id
_entity.type
_entity.pdbx_description
1 polymer ?
#
loop_
_entity_poly.entity_id
_entity_poly.type
_entity_poly.pdbx_seq_one_letter_code
_entity_poly.pdbx_strand_id
1 'polypeptide(L)'
;MQLELLNDQGQATSKFEAAETVFGRAYNEDLVHQVVVAFQANARQGTRAQKDREQVKHSTKKPFKQKGTGRARAGMTSSPLWRGGGRIFPNMPDENFTQKITRRCTVLVWLRSCRSWLAKGAWRLLIP
;
A
#
# COMPACT_ATOMS: atom_id res chain seq x y z
N MET A 1 22.96 -24.05 -12.06
CA MET A 1 23.55 -22.72 -12.04
C MET A 1 24.69 -22.72 -11.03
N GLN A 2 25.92 -22.30 -11.45
CA GLN A 2 27.07 -22.28 -10.53
C GLN A 2 27.18 -20.90 -9.88
N LEU A 3 27.33 -20.89 -8.56
CA LEU A 3 27.53 -19.70 -7.73
C LEU A 3 28.93 -19.76 -7.11
N GLU A 4 29.59 -18.61 -7.01
CA GLU A 4 30.89 -18.49 -6.36
C GLU A 4 30.72 -18.18 -4.88
N LEU A 5 31.36 -18.96 -4.04
CA LEU A 5 31.45 -18.73 -2.61
C LEU A 5 32.65 -17.83 -2.32
N LEU A 6 32.43 -16.79 -1.54
CA LEU A 6 33.45 -15.82 -1.18
C LEU A 6 33.87 -16.04 0.29
N ASN A 7 35.20 -15.91 0.56
CA ASN A 7 35.72 -15.86 1.91
C ASN A 7 35.53 -14.47 2.55
N ASP A 8 35.91 -14.30 3.81
CA ASP A 8 35.82 -13.02 4.55
C ASP A 8 36.60 -11.88 3.89
N GLN A 9 37.57 -12.21 3.04
CA GLN A 9 38.36 -11.24 2.29
C GLN A 9 37.75 -10.89 0.93
N GLY A 10 36.60 -11.48 0.57
CA GLY A 10 35.90 -11.24 -0.67
C GLY A 10 36.49 -11.95 -1.88
N GLN A 11 37.34 -12.96 -1.67
CA GLN A 11 37.96 -13.77 -2.75
C GLN A 11 37.09 -15.02 -2.99
N ALA A 12 36.96 -15.39 -4.28
CA ALA A 12 36.24 -16.61 -4.65
C ALA A 12 37.07 -17.86 -4.26
N THR A 13 36.50 -18.67 -3.37
CA THR A 13 37.17 -19.86 -2.80
C THR A 13 36.71 -21.16 -3.45
N SER A 14 35.41 -21.27 -3.70
CA SER A 14 34.84 -22.50 -4.25
C SER A 14 33.56 -22.20 -5.04
N LYS A 15 33.11 -23.18 -5.84
CA LYS A 15 31.89 -23.10 -6.61
C LYS A 15 30.82 -23.98 -5.99
N PHE A 16 29.61 -23.47 -5.85
CA PHE A 16 28.44 -24.17 -5.37
C PHE A 16 27.43 -24.36 -6.50
N GLU A 17 26.91 -25.56 -6.64
CA GLU A 17 25.85 -25.85 -7.61
C GLU A 17 24.47 -25.56 -7.00
N ALA A 18 23.84 -24.48 -7.46
CA ALA A 18 22.49 -24.13 -7.06
C ALA A 18 21.45 -24.71 -8.01
N ALA A 19 20.32 -25.16 -7.47
CA ALA A 19 19.22 -25.72 -8.24
C ALA A 19 18.64 -24.67 -9.21
N GLU A 20 18.63 -24.95 -10.49
CA GLU A 20 18.15 -24.05 -11.55
C GLU A 20 16.64 -23.82 -11.46
N THR A 21 15.90 -24.79 -10.97
CA THR A 21 14.45 -24.67 -10.71
C THR A 21 14.09 -23.55 -9.74
N VAL A 22 14.99 -23.23 -8.80
CA VAL A 22 14.85 -22.19 -7.79
C VAL A 22 15.43 -20.87 -8.28
N PHE A 23 16.68 -20.86 -8.69
CA PHE A 23 17.43 -19.65 -8.99
C PHE A 23 17.42 -19.27 -10.47
N GLY A 24 17.05 -20.19 -11.37
CA GLY A 24 17.04 -19.99 -12.82
C GLY A 24 15.80 -19.26 -13.38
N ARG A 25 14.83 -18.87 -12.56
CA ARG A 25 13.57 -18.28 -13.02
C ARG A 25 13.73 -16.86 -13.56
N ALA A 26 13.06 -16.57 -14.68
CA ALA A 26 13.04 -15.22 -15.26
C ALA A 26 12.42 -14.19 -14.30
N TYR A 27 12.98 -13.00 -14.22
CA TYR A 27 12.43 -11.89 -13.45
C TYR A 27 11.09 -11.42 -14.04
N ASN A 28 10.13 -11.11 -13.17
CA ASN A 28 8.82 -10.60 -13.56
C ASN A 28 8.50 -9.38 -12.68
N GLU A 29 8.60 -8.20 -13.29
CA GLU A 29 8.44 -6.91 -12.63
C GLU A 29 7.01 -6.69 -12.12
N ASP A 30 6.00 -7.06 -12.91
CA ASP A 30 4.60 -6.87 -12.55
C ASP A 30 4.23 -7.65 -11.28
N LEU A 31 4.74 -8.88 -11.18
CA LEU A 31 4.49 -9.70 -10.00
C LEU A 31 5.16 -9.12 -8.74
N VAL A 32 6.38 -8.60 -8.88
CA VAL A 32 7.10 -7.93 -7.78
C VAL A 32 6.35 -6.67 -7.37
N HIS A 33 5.94 -5.84 -8.33
CA HIS A 33 5.16 -4.64 -8.10
C HIS A 33 3.85 -4.95 -7.34
N GLN A 34 3.10 -5.95 -7.78
CA GLN A 34 1.87 -6.36 -7.10
C GLN A 34 2.10 -6.72 -5.63
N VAL A 35 3.15 -7.46 -5.32
CA VAL A 35 3.47 -7.86 -3.94
C VAL A 35 3.89 -6.66 -3.10
N VAL A 36 4.70 -5.75 -3.65
CA VAL A 36 5.15 -4.54 -2.96
C VAL A 36 3.97 -3.62 -2.65
N VAL A 37 3.09 -3.37 -3.63
CA VAL A 37 1.89 -2.54 -3.43
C VAL A 37 0.98 -3.11 -2.36
N ALA A 38 0.75 -4.42 -2.39
CA ALA A 38 -0.07 -5.06 -1.36
C ALA A 38 0.58 -5.02 0.03
N PHE A 39 1.90 -5.18 0.12
CA PHE A 39 2.63 -5.01 1.39
C PHE A 39 2.44 -3.60 1.96
N GLN A 40 2.60 -2.57 1.13
CA GLN A 40 2.41 -1.18 1.52
C GLN A 40 0.94 -0.88 1.90
N ALA A 41 -0.02 -1.44 1.17
CA ALA A 41 -1.44 -1.29 1.48
C ALA A 41 -1.80 -1.93 2.82
N ASN A 42 -1.28 -3.13 3.10
CA ASN A 42 -1.54 -3.84 4.35
C ASN A 42 -0.90 -3.15 5.58
N ALA A 43 0.12 -2.34 5.39
CA ALA A 43 0.73 -1.54 6.46
C ALA A 43 -0.11 -0.31 6.83
N ARG A 44 -1.10 0.09 6.01
CA ARG A 44 -1.94 1.27 6.28
C ARG A 44 -2.98 0.98 7.35
N GLN A 45 -3.00 1.80 8.38
CA GLN A 45 -3.99 1.69 9.45
C GLN A 45 -5.31 2.42 9.16
N GLY A 46 -5.31 3.38 8.23
CA GLY A 46 -6.51 4.12 7.87
C GLY A 46 -7.09 5.00 8.98
N THR A 47 -6.27 5.53 9.88
CA THR A 47 -6.67 6.27 11.09
C THR A 47 -7.23 7.68 10.83
N ARG A 48 -7.68 7.98 9.62
CA ARG A 48 -8.27 9.27 9.26
C ARG A 48 -9.78 9.24 9.44
N ALA A 49 -10.36 10.32 9.93
CA ALA A 49 -11.79 10.50 10.05
C ALA A 49 -12.21 11.90 9.63
N GLN A 50 -13.34 12.00 8.94
CA GLN A 50 -13.98 13.26 8.59
C GLN A 50 -15.45 13.16 8.99
N LYS A 51 -16.02 14.27 9.49
CA LYS A 51 -17.42 14.32 9.90
C LYS A 51 -18.32 14.54 8.69
N ASP A 52 -19.38 13.75 8.61
CA ASP A 52 -20.49 13.98 7.70
C ASP A 52 -21.43 15.05 8.24
N ARG A 53 -22.51 15.35 7.50
CA ARG A 53 -23.50 16.35 7.90
C ARG A 53 -24.27 16.01 9.18
N GLU A 54 -24.30 14.77 9.61
CA GLU A 54 -25.00 14.32 10.82
C GLU A 54 -24.09 14.43 12.04
N GLN A 55 -22.79 14.19 11.86
CA GLN A 55 -21.78 14.20 12.92
C GLN A 55 -21.27 15.61 13.26
N VAL A 56 -21.48 16.59 12.36
CA VAL A 56 -21.10 17.97 12.62
C VAL A 56 -22.03 18.59 13.65
N LYS A 57 -21.45 19.17 14.71
CA LYS A 57 -22.24 19.91 15.73
C LYS A 57 -22.84 21.16 15.08
N HIS A 58 -24.14 21.20 14.96
CA HIS A 58 -24.88 22.31 14.37
C HIS A 58 -26.23 22.48 15.02
N SER A 59 -26.90 23.61 14.74
CA SER A 59 -28.29 23.83 15.11
C SER A 59 -29.22 23.21 14.06
N THR A 60 -30.27 22.54 14.51
CA THR A 60 -31.35 22.02 13.64
C THR A 60 -32.28 23.12 13.14
N LYS A 61 -32.18 24.35 13.71
CA LYS A 61 -32.99 25.51 13.33
C LYS A 61 -32.69 25.93 11.89
N LYS A 62 -33.76 26.19 11.14
CA LYS A 62 -33.65 26.74 9.79
C LYS A 62 -32.98 28.13 9.81
N PRO A 63 -31.92 28.41 9.01
CA PRO A 63 -31.17 29.65 9.10
C PRO A 63 -32.00 30.92 8.80
N PHE A 64 -32.92 30.83 7.85
CA PHE A 64 -33.80 31.93 7.46
C PHE A 64 -35.09 31.42 6.80
N LYS A 65 -36.04 32.31 6.55
CA LYS A 65 -37.33 31.99 5.92
C LYS A 65 -37.16 31.43 4.52
N GLN A 66 -38.07 30.58 4.06
CA GLN A 66 -38.01 29.87 2.80
C GLN A 66 -38.04 30.82 1.57
N LYS A 67 -38.74 31.95 1.68
CA LYS A 67 -38.93 32.95 0.64
C LYS A 67 -38.76 34.35 1.21
N GLY A 68 -38.56 35.37 0.36
CA GLY A 68 -38.51 36.77 0.74
C GLY A 68 -37.18 37.26 1.31
N THR A 69 -36.09 36.48 1.21
CA THR A 69 -34.75 36.85 1.74
C THR A 69 -33.75 37.23 0.65
N GLY A 70 -34.07 37.04 -0.64
CA GLY A 70 -33.14 37.26 -1.74
C GLY A 70 -31.96 36.32 -1.77
N ARG A 71 -31.91 35.28 -0.90
CA ARG A 71 -30.84 34.27 -0.77
C ARG A 71 -31.28 32.93 -1.30
N ALA A 72 -30.29 32.09 -1.66
CA ALA A 72 -30.56 30.70 -1.97
C ALA A 72 -31.21 29.97 -0.77
N ARG A 73 -32.16 29.10 -1.06
CA ARG A 73 -32.89 28.35 -0.02
C ARG A 73 -31.93 27.46 0.76
N ALA A 74 -32.05 27.47 2.10
CA ALA A 74 -31.25 26.63 2.97
C ALA A 74 -32.12 25.98 4.05
N GLY A 75 -31.89 24.67 4.27
CA GLY A 75 -32.59 23.92 5.31
C GLY A 75 -31.83 23.89 6.63
N MET A 76 -30.53 23.61 6.54
CA MET A 76 -29.65 23.41 7.72
C MET A 76 -28.25 23.97 7.44
N THR A 77 -27.58 24.42 8.49
CA THR A 77 -26.20 24.94 8.43
C THR A 77 -25.16 23.83 8.32
N SER A 78 -25.51 22.57 8.60
CA SER A 78 -24.62 21.41 8.42
C SER A 78 -24.46 20.96 6.96
N SER A 79 -25.17 21.59 6.04
CA SER A 79 -25.06 21.28 4.61
C SER A 79 -23.61 21.46 4.13
N PRO A 80 -23.08 20.59 3.26
CA PRO A 80 -21.70 20.67 2.76
C PRO A 80 -21.42 21.93 1.94
N LEU A 81 -22.47 22.64 1.50
CA LEU A 81 -22.34 23.92 0.80
C LEU A 81 -21.99 25.09 1.74
N TRP A 82 -22.12 24.90 3.02
CA TRP A 82 -21.86 25.94 4.01
C TRP A 82 -20.49 25.76 4.64
N ARG A 83 -19.86 26.89 4.97
CA ARG A 83 -18.62 26.88 5.74
C ARG A 83 -18.87 26.25 7.12
N GLY A 84 -18.09 25.22 7.45
CA GLY A 84 -18.30 24.46 8.68
C GLY A 84 -19.34 23.33 8.56
N GLY A 85 -19.94 23.12 7.39
CA GLY A 85 -20.79 21.96 7.11
C GLY A 85 -20.00 20.66 6.98
N GLY A 86 -20.73 19.52 6.98
CA GLY A 86 -20.14 18.19 6.84
C GLY A 86 -19.61 17.90 5.45
N ARG A 87 -18.79 16.87 5.34
CA ARG A 87 -18.34 16.34 4.04
C ARG A 87 -19.42 15.48 3.41
N ILE A 88 -19.50 15.46 2.06
CA ILE A 88 -20.48 14.62 1.34
C ILE A 88 -20.02 13.16 1.38
N PHE A 89 -18.74 12.91 1.09
CA PHE A 89 -18.11 11.60 1.17
C PHE A 89 -16.94 11.67 2.18
N PRO A 90 -17.23 11.53 3.47
CA PRO A 90 -16.20 11.60 4.49
C PRO A 90 -15.31 10.36 4.45
N ASN A 91 -14.01 10.54 4.69
CA ASN A 91 -13.15 9.40 4.97
C ASN A 91 -13.49 8.86 6.36
N MET A 92 -13.69 7.55 6.44
CA MET A 92 -13.98 6.85 7.68
C MET A 92 -12.75 6.09 8.19
N PRO A 93 -12.58 5.94 9.51
CA PRO A 93 -11.42 5.23 10.09
C PRO A 93 -11.49 3.71 9.93
N ASP A 94 -12.62 3.18 9.53
CA ASP A 94 -12.88 1.75 9.28
C ASP A 94 -12.61 1.32 7.83
N GLU A 95 -12.03 2.20 7.02
CA GLU A 95 -11.67 1.89 5.64
C GLU A 95 -10.65 0.75 5.58
N ASN A 96 -11.01 -0.33 4.89
CA ASN A 96 -10.19 -1.53 4.78
C ASN A 96 -9.22 -1.45 3.60
N PHE A 97 -7.92 -1.36 3.89
CA PHE A 97 -6.86 -1.38 2.88
C PHE A 97 -6.24 -2.77 2.67
N THR A 98 -6.74 -3.79 3.34
CA THR A 98 -6.16 -5.13 3.29
C THR A 98 -6.26 -5.74 1.91
N GLN A 99 -5.12 -6.10 1.34
CA GLN A 99 -5.03 -6.83 0.07
C GLN A 99 -4.53 -8.24 0.31
N LYS A 100 -5.28 -9.23 -0.18
CA LYS A 100 -4.91 -10.64 -0.08
C LYS A 100 -4.05 -11.04 -1.27
N ILE A 101 -2.83 -11.47 -0.99
CA ILE A 101 -1.95 -12.11 -1.97
C ILE A 101 -1.89 -13.60 -1.70
N THR A 102 -1.91 -14.39 -2.76
CA THR A 102 -1.74 -15.84 -2.61
C THR A 102 -0.30 -16.15 -2.21
N ARG A 103 -0.13 -17.12 -1.31
CA ARG A 103 1.21 -17.59 -0.88
C ARG A 103 2.10 -17.97 -2.07
N ARG A 104 1.51 -18.51 -3.12
CA ARG A 104 2.22 -18.87 -4.35
C ARG A 104 2.87 -17.65 -5.03
N CYS A 105 2.17 -16.52 -5.11
CA CYS A 105 2.73 -15.27 -5.67
C CYS A 105 3.90 -14.76 -4.84
N THR A 106 3.79 -14.77 -3.53
CA THR A 106 4.86 -14.33 -2.62
C THR A 106 6.12 -15.19 -2.79
N VAL A 107 5.96 -16.50 -2.81
CA VAL A 107 7.09 -17.44 -3.02
C VAL A 107 7.73 -17.23 -4.39
N LEU A 108 6.94 -17.03 -5.45
CA LEU A 108 7.47 -16.78 -6.80
C LEU A 108 8.25 -15.47 -6.88
N VAL A 109 7.84 -14.43 -6.17
CA VAL A 109 8.58 -13.17 -6.09
C VAL A 109 9.95 -13.39 -5.42
N TRP A 110 10.00 -14.08 -4.30
CA TRP A 110 11.26 -14.41 -3.63
C TRP A 110 12.23 -15.16 -4.55
N LEU A 111 11.75 -16.22 -5.21
CA LEU A 111 12.59 -17.05 -6.10
C LEU A 111 13.11 -16.26 -7.32
N ARG A 112 12.30 -15.37 -7.87
CA ARG A 112 12.68 -14.53 -9.03
C ARG A 112 13.61 -13.38 -8.63
N SER A 113 13.40 -12.78 -7.46
CA SER A 113 14.28 -11.75 -6.93
C SER A 113 15.66 -12.28 -6.62
N CYS A 114 15.80 -13.48 -6.08
CA CYS A 114 17.10 -14.11 -5.81
C CYS A 114 17.98 -14.15 -7.06
N ARG A 115 17.45 -14.53 -8.23
CA ARG A 115 18.22 -14.53 -9.49
C ARG A 115 18.70 -13.14 -9.87
N SER A 116 17.85 -12.14 -9.80
CA SER A 116 18.19 -10.75 -10.14
C SER A 116 19.30 -10.20 -9.25
N TRP A 117 19.28 -10.54 -7.96
CA TRP A 117 20.31 -10.15 -7.00
C TRP A 117 21.63 -10.86 -7.26
N LEU A 118 21.59 -12.15 -7.57
CA LEU A 118 22.78 -12.93 -7.95
C LEU A 118 23.44 -12.39 -9.21
N ALA A 119 22.64 -12.04 -10.24
CA ALA A 119 23.15 -11.48 -11.49
C ALA A 119 23.82 -10.10 -11.31
N LYS A 120 23.41 -9.33 -10.29
CA LYS A 120 24.00 -8.03 -9.95
C LYS A 120 25.17 -8.11 -8.98
N GLY A 121 25.64 -9.31 -8.61
CA GLY A 121 26.72 -9.51 -7.64
C GLY A 121 26.41 -9.02 -6.22
N ALA A 122 25.12 -8.79 -5.89
CA ALA A 122 24.68 -8.22 -4.64
C ALA A 122 24.67 -9.23 -3.48
N TRP A 123 24.70 -10.53 -3.76
CA TRP A 123 24.81 -11.59 -2.76
C TRP A 123 26.25 -12.07 -2.67
N ARG A 124 26.95 -11.59 -1.69
CA ARG A 124 28.19 -12.19 -1.22
C ARG A 124 27.82 -13.18 -0.11
N LEU A 125 27.87 -14.47 -0.39
CA LEU A 125 27.74 -15.50 0.64
C LEU A 125 29.03 -15.48 1.46
N LEU A 126 29.01 -14.76 2.58
CA LEU A 126 30.01 -14.86 3.62
C LEU A 126 29.84 -16.22 4.30
N ILE A 127 30.82 -17.09 4.17
CA ILE A 127 30.93 -18.29 4.98
C ILE A 127 31.59 -17.86 6.28
N PRO A 128 31.01 -18.18 7.45
CA PRO A 128 31.66 -17.92 8.74
C PRO A 128 32.92 -18.72 8.93
#